data_25895c41064462c2fbf3cca238ec67ef
#
_entry.id   25895c41064462c2fbf3cca238ec67ef
#
_cell.length_a   1.000
_cell.length_b   1.000
_cell.length_c   1.000
_cell.angle_alpha   90.00
_cell.angle_beta   90.00
_cell.angle_gamma   90.00
#
_symmetry.space_group_name_H-M   'P 1'
#
loop_
_entity.id
_entity.type
_entity.pdbx_description
1 polymer ?
#
loop_
_entity_poly.entity_id
_entity_poly.type
_entity_poly.pdbx_seq_one_letter_code
_entity_poly.pdbx_strand_id
1 'polypeptide(L)'
;MKKRYNMFLIVCIIPLILTGCWDYVDVNRRSITLSVGVDHAKDGKGIEYTGEIAKLTPSKGGKQENSGSSGSVTLTNVYDYMSDGENFEDARANFDRKIPRKDFSGAARTVVFSRSYAENPGIESYVNRVNNLFGYRSALMISVSEIPTRQLFSTDIKNDISVGHAIEDTLRHLYEEGSIVYKTAYEANSDILLKEVGYAIPYIGVRNDSISVIGYAIMGENSKL
;
A
#
# COMPACT_ATOMS: atom_id res chain seq x y z
N MET A 1 49.92 -20.31 -29.79
CA MET A 1 49.86 -19.98 -28.36
C MET A 1 48.97 -18.78 -28.04
N LYS A 2 49.05 -17.65 -28.73
CA LYS A 2 48.23 -16.43 -28.48
C LYS A 2 46.71 -16.66 -28.52
N LYS A 3 46.18 -17.47 -29.44
CA LYS A 3 44.72 -17.74 -29.55
C LYS A 3 44.15 -18.51 -28.33
N ARG A 4 44.92 -19.43 -27.76
CA ARG A 4 44.53 -20.18 -26.56
C ARG A 4 44.54 -19.30 -25.30
N TYR A 5 45.49 -18.35 -25.23
CA TYR A 5 45.57 -17.41 -24.11
C TYR A 5 44.41 -16.41 -24.13
N ASN A 6 44.03 -15.89 -25.29
CA ASN A 6 42.87 -15.01 -25.42
C ASN A 6 41.56 -15.72 -25.08
N MET A 7 41.39 -16.98 -25.46
CA MET A 7 40.20 -17.76 -25.10
C MET A 7 40.11 -18.02 -23.60
N PHE A 8 41.24 -18.28 -22.93
CA PHE A 8 41.28 -18.44 -21.47
C PHE A 8 40.95 -17.13 -20.75
N LEU A 9 41.45 -16.02 -21.25
CA LEU A 9 41.15 -14.68 -20.69
C LEU A 9 39.69 -14.31 -20.81
N ILE A 10 39.02 -14.63 -21.93
CA ILE A 10 37.57 -14.41 -22.12
C ILE A 10 36.78 -15.29 -21.15
N VAL A 11 37.12 -16.54 -20.94
CA VAL A 11 36.44 -17.46 -20.01
C VAL A 11 36.57 -16.99 -18.57
N CYS A 12 37.67 -16.33 -18.20
CA CYS A 12 37.88 -15.76 -16.87
C CYS A 12 37.12 -14.44 -16.65
N ILE A 13 36.84 -13.67 -17.71
CA ILE A 13 36.12 -12.38 -17.62
C ILE A 13 34.60 -12.58 -17.57
N ILE A 14 34.07 -13.60 -18.26
CA ILE A 14 32.62 -13.89 -18.30
C ILE A 14 32.01 -14.08 -16.90
N PRO A 15 32.58 -14.87 -15.96
CA PRO A 15 32.00 -14.98 -14.62
C PRO A 15 32.06 -13.69 -13.81
N LEU A 16 33.01 -12.79 -14.03
CA LEU A 16 33.09 -11.49 -13.38
C LEU A 16 31.97 -10.54 -13.81
N ILE A 17 31.43 -10.69 -15.02
CA ILE A 17 30.31 -9.91 -15.53
C ILE A 17 28.96 -10.49 -15.05
N LEU A 18 28.92 -11.78 -14.72
CA LEU A 18 27.70 -12.49 -14.26
C LEU A 18 27.42 -12.37 -12.76
N THR A 19 28.29 -11.74 -11.98
CA THR A 19 28.10 -11.55 -10.51
C THR A 19 27.15 -10.40 -10.14
N GLY A 20 26.29 -9.97 -11.07
CA GLY A 20 25.48 -8.74 -10.96
C GLY A 20 24.27 -8.76 -10.03
N CYS A 21 24.04 -9.79 -9.20
CA CYS A 21 22.87 -9.86 -8.31
C CYS A 21 23.22 -9.63 -6.84
N TRP A 22 23.95 -8.59 -6.49
CA TRP A 22 24.38 -8.37 -5.11
C TRP A 22 23.45 -7.48 -4.26
N ASP A 23 22.38 -6.92 -4.82
CA ASP A 23 21.42 -6.07 -4.07
C ASP A 23 20.14 -6.82 -3.70
N TYR A 24 20.25 -8.07 -3.26
CA TYR A 24 19.13 -8.83 -2.74
C TYR A 24 18.91 -8.50 -1.25
N VAL A 25 17.80 -7.82 -0.97
CA VAL A 25 17.33 -7.64 0.42
C VAL A 25 16.20 -8.61 0.68
N ASP A 26 16.44 -9.56 1.58
CA ASP A 26 15.47 -10.55 2.02
C ASP A 26 14.17 -9.85 2.52
N VAL A 27 13.01 -10.36 2.09
CA VAL A 27 11.68 -9.90 2.52
C VAL A 27 11.56 -9.92 4.05
N ASN A 28 12.17 -10.88 4.73
CA ASN A 28 12.19 -10.96 6.19
C ASN A 28 12.91 -9.77 6.88
N ARG A 29 13.67 -8.99 6.12
CA ARG A 29 14.33 -7.76 6.60
C ARG A 29 13.57 -6.49 6.23
N ARG A 30 12.35 -6.61 5.72
CA ARG A 30 11.49 -5.51 5.33
C ARG A 30 10.28 -5.40 6.26
N SER A 31 9.80 -4.19 6.48
CA SER A 31 8.45 -3.95 7.00
C SER A 31 7.51 -3.88 5.81
N ILE A 32 6.60 -4.84 5.70
CA ILE A 32 5.70 -4.95 4.54
C ILE A 32 4.47 -4.11 4.83
N THR A 33 4.34 -2.97 4.16
CA THR A 33 3.15 -2.13 4.22
C THR A 33 2.04 -2.75 3.37
N LEU A 34 0.90 -3.04 4.01
CA LEU A 34 -0.27 -3.65 3.38
C LEU A 34 -1.25 -2.61 2.86
N SER A 35 -1.40 -1.52 3.57
CA SER A 35 -2.30 -0.42 3.23
C SER A 35 -1.81 0.91 3.80
N VAL A 36 -2.31 1.99 3.23
CA VAL A 36 -1.91 3.36 3.58
C VAL A 36 -3.14 4.22 3.78
N GLY A 37 -3.14 5.00 4.85
CA GLY A 37 -4.07 6.09 5.09
C GLY A 37 -3.39 7.44 4.93
N VAL A 38 -4.08 8.38 4.32
CA VAL A 38 -3.62 9.76 4.15
C VAL A 38 -4.68 10.70 4.70
N ASP A 39 -4.27 11.56 5.61
CA ASP A 39 -5.13 12.52 6.27
C ASP A 39 -4.39 13.84 6.53
N HIS A 40 -5.09 14.83 7.04
CA HIS A 40 -4.45 16.01 7.61
C HIS A 40 -3.77 15.67 8.93
N ALA A 41 -2.61 16.26 9.17
CA ALA A 41 -1.99 16.24 10.48
C ALA A 41 -2.92 16.92 11.52
N LYS A 42 -2.78 16.54 12.79
CA LYS A 42 -3.67 17.03 13.87
C LYS A 42 -3.70 18.54 14.04
N ASP A 43 -2.61 19.21 13.69
CA ASP A 43 -2.48 20.67 13.73
C ASP A 43 -3.15 21.35 12.52
N GLY A 44 -3.72 20.58 11.59
CA GLY A 44 -4.29 21.06 10.34
C GLY A 44 -3.26 21.56 9.33
N LYS A 45 -1.96 21.41 9.65
CA LYS A 45 -0.85 21.81 8.79
C LYS A 45 -0.01 20.58 8.47
N GLY A 46 -0.06 20.16 7.22
CA GLY A 46 0.70 19.00 6.80
C GLY A 46 -0.15 17.73 6.67
N ILE A 47 0.54 16.61 6.64
CA ILE A 47 -0.01 15.30 6.26
C ILE A 47 0.18 14.32 7.41
N GLU A 48 -0.88 13.60 7.76
CA GLU A 48 -0.80 12.40 8.56
C GLU A 48 -0.76 11.18 7.64
N TYR A 49 0.24 10.35 7.83
CA TYR A 49 0.45 9.10 7.10
C TYR A 49 0.27 7.93 8.07
N THR A 50 -0.71 7.10 7.79
CA THR A 50 -0.99 5.86 8.54
C THR A 50 -0.65 4.67 7.67
N GLY A 51 0.03 3.66 8.21
CA GLY A 51 0.36 2.44 7.47
C GLY A 51 0.08 1.20 8.31
N GLU A 52 -0.61 0.24 7.74
CA GLU A 52 -0.71 -1.12 8.27
C GLU A 52 0.51 -1.92 7.85
N ILE A 53 1.25 -2.44 8.80
CA ILE A 53 2.46 -3.23 8.58
C ILE A 53 2.21 -4.69 8.95
N ALA A 54 2.49 -5.60 8.02
CA ALA A 54 2.41 -7.04 8.28
C ALA A 54 3.41 -7.47 9.36
N LYS A 55 2.96 -8.18 10.37
CA LYS A 55 3.83 -8.83 11.35
C LYS A 55 4.29 -10.18 10.82
N LEU A 56 5.53 -10.23 10.37
CA LEU A 56 6.18 -11.48 10.03
C LEU A 56 6.65 -12.16 11.33
N THR A 57 5.83 -13.01 11.91
CA THR A 57 6.26 -13.90 12.99
C THR A 57 6.92 -15.12 12.37
N PRO A 58 8.18 -15.45 12.74
CA PRO A 58 8.74 -16.75 12.41
C PRO A 58 7.81 -17.81 13.01
N SER A 59 7.30 -18.72 12.19
CA SER A 59 6.61 -19.89 12.67
C SER A 59 7.58 -20.66 13.58
N LYS A 60 7.42 -20.52 14.90
CA LYS A 60 8.04 -21.48 15.83
C LYS A 60 7.38 -22.81 15.52
N GLY A 61 8.15 -23.73 14.97
CA GLY A 61 7.72 -25.11 14.77
C GLY A 61 7.13 -25.68 16.06
N GLY A 62 5.84 -25.52 16.23
CA GLY A 62 5.08 -26.22 17.26
C GLY A 62 4.97 -27.67 16.85
N LYS A 63 5.23 -28.58 17.79
CA LYS A 63 5.07 -30.01 17.63
C LYS A 63 3.73 -30.31 16.97
N GLN A 64 3.81 -31.03 15.88
CA GLN A 64 2.71 -31.52 15.08
C GLN A 64 1.93 -32.54 15.89
N GLU A 65 0.76 -32.19 16.38
CA GLU A 65 -0.26 -33.18 16.67
C GLU A 65 -1.19 -33.26 15.46
N ASN A 66 -1.34 -34.51 15.00
CA ASN A 66 -2.03 -34.93 13.80
C ASN A 66 -3.38 -34.22 13.55
N SER A 67 -3.44 -33.44 12.50
CA SER A 67 -4.65 -33.33 11.66
C SER A 67 -4.25 -32.68 10.35
N GLY A 68 -4.48 -33.39 9.25
CA GLY A 68 -4.14 -32.95 7.89
C GLY A 68 -4.89 -31.67 7.52
N SER A 69 -4.18 -30.59 7.55
CA SER A 69 -4.59 -29.33 6.91
C SER A 69 -3.32 -28.58 6.51
N SER A 70 -3.29 -28.21 5.24
CA SER A 70 -2.24 -27.38 4.64
C SER A 70 -1.91 -26.20 5.56
N GLY A 71 -0.63 -26.02 5.86
CA GLY A 71 -0.16 -24.95 6.74
C GLY A 71 -0.53 -23.58 6.20
N SER A 72 -1.64 -23.04 6.65
CA SER A 72 -1.96 -21.63 6.47
C SER A 72 -1.05 -20.84 7.41
N VAL A 73 -0.18 -20.01 6.84
CA VAL A 73 0.52 -18.97 7.58
C VAL A 73 -0.56 -17.99 8.05
N THR A 74 -0.97 -18.09 9.29
CA THR A 74 -1.93 -17.15 9.88
C THR A 74 -1.19 -15.83 10.11
N LEU A 75 -1.39 -14.88 9.23
CA LEU A 75 -0.95 -13.49 9.39
C LEU A 75 -1.89 -12.80 10.41
N THR A 76 -1.78 -13.11 11.67
CA THR A 76 -2.73 -12.67 12.69
C THR A 76 -2.39 -11.35 13.37
N ASN A 77 -1.37 -10.64 12.93
CA ASN A 77 -1.00 -9.39 13.58
C ASN A 77 -0.53 -8.37 12.56
N VAL A 78 -1.27 -7.30 12.46
CA VAL A 78 -0.90 -6.07 11.77
C VAL A 78 -0.53 -5.05 12.83
N TYR A 79 0.45 -4.20 12.55
CA TYR A 79 0.75 -3.03 13.36
C TYR A 79 0.38 -1.78 12.58
N ASP A 80 -0.34 -0.88 13.23
CA ASP A 80 -0.61 0.43 12.69
C ASP A 80 0.46 1.41 13.16
N TYR A 81 1.12 2.03 12.22
CA TYR A 81 2.06 3.10 12.47
C TYR A 81 1.55 4.40 11.90
N MET A 82 1.73 5.46 12.64
CA MET A 82 1.35 6.81 12.23
C MET A 82 2.54 7.75 12.29
N SER A 83 2.57 8.64 11.33
CA SER A 83 3.55 9.73 11.27
C SER A 83 2.92 10.98 10.70
N ASP A 84 3.42 12.12 11.13
CA ASP A 84 3.05 13.43 10.59
C ASP A 84 4.26 14.06 9.91
N GLY A 85 4.04 14.93 8.94
CA GLY A 85 5.06 15.72 8.28
C GLY A 85 4.47 16.91 7.54
N GLU A 86 5.28 17.90 7.25
CA GLU A 86 4.84 19.08 6.49
C GLU A 86 4.46 18.71 5.04
N ASN A 87 5.07 17.65 4.54
CA ASN A 87 4.83 17.10 3.22
C ASN A 87 4.98 15.56 3.25
N PHE A 88 4.74 14.89 2.11
CA PHE A 88 4.84 13.42 2.03
C PHE A 88 6.25 12.88 2.30
N GLU A 89 7.30 13.61 1.95
CA GLU A 89 8.68 13.17 2.20
C GLU A 89 8.99 13.17 3.70
N ASP A 90 8.57 14.21 4.40
CA ASP A 90 8.74 14.32 5.85
C ASP A 90 7.89 13.27 6.57
N ALA A 91 6.60 13.16 6.23
CA ALA A 91 5.71 12.17 6.81
C ALA A 91 6.27 10.76 6.61
N ARG A 92 6.78 10.47 5.40
CA ARG A 92 7.40 9.19 5.08
C ARG A 92 8.70 8.96 5.83
N ALA A 93 9.59 9.95 5.91
CA ALA A 93 10.82 9.85 6.67
C ALA A 93 10.55 9.63 8.16
N ASN A 94 9.54 10.30 8.70
CA ASN A 94 9.09 10.10 10.08
C ASN A 94 8.46 8.72 10.29
N PHE A 95 7.74 8.20 9.30
CA PHE A 95 7.22 6.83 9.30
C PHE A 95 8.36 5.81 9.33
N ASP A 96 9.35 5.94 8.44
CA ASP A 96 10.49 5.03 8.35
C ASP A 96 11.32 4.98 9.64
N ARG A 97 11.33 6.07 10.43
CA ARG A 97 11.99 6.10 11.75
C ARG A 97 11.23 5.36 12.84
N LYS A 98 9.93 5.17 12.69
CA LYS A 98 9.05 4.50 13.67
C LYS A 98 8.96 3.01 13.44
N ILE A 99 9.07 2.56 12.21
CA ILE A 99 8.94 1.14 11.85
C ILE A 99 10.25 0.38 12.14
N PRO A 100 10.15 -0.92 12.50
CA PRO A 100 11.33 -1.68 12.95
C PRO A 100 12.33 -2.04 11.84
N ARG A 101 11.92 -1.94 10.58
CA ARG A 101 12.71 -2.32 9.41
C ARG A 101 12.39 -1.40 8.25
N LYS A 102 13.27 -1.35 7.23
CA LYS A 102 13.03 -0.54 6.02
C LYS A 102 11.70 -0.93 5.38
N ASP A 103 10.87 0.08 5.11
CA ASP A 103 9.57 -0.12 4.51
C ASP A 103 9.62 -0.72 3.10
N PHE A 104 8.59 -1.51 2.80
CA PHE A 104 8.31 -2.05 1.49
C PHE A 104 6.84 -1.79 1.13
N SER A 105 6.58 -0.65 0.53
CA SER A 105 5.24 -0.22 0.08
C SER A 105 4.80 -0.90 -1.22
N GLY A 106 5.69 -1.61 -1.90
CA GLY A 106 5.34 -2.34 -3.14
C GLY A 106 4.32 -3.47 -2.94
N ALA A 107 4.05 -3.85 -1.68
CA ALA A 107 3.02 -4.82 -1.32
C ALA A 107 1.68 -4.16 -0.95
N ALA A 108 1.63 -2.83 -0.87
CA ALA A 108 0.40 -2.12 -0.50
C ALA A 108 -0.73 -2.42 -1.49
N ARG A 109 -1.91 -2.72 -0.94
CA ARG A 109 -3.09 -3.11 -1.70
C ARG A 109 -4.04 -1.96 -1.91
N THR A 110 -4.17 -1.12 -0.89
CA THR A 110 -5.09 0.01 -0.88
C THR A 110 -4.43 1.27 -0.35
N VAL A 111 -4.92 2.41 -0.82
CA VAL A 111 -4.73 3.69 -0.16
C VAL A 111 -6.09 4.31 0.11
N VAL A 112 -6.25 4.83 1.31
CA VAL A 112 -7.47 5.49 1.76
C VAL A 112 -7.16 6.94 2.10
N PHE A 113 -7.93 7.84 1.54
CA PHE A 113 -7.89 9.25 1.88
C PHE A 113 -9.03 9.57 2.85
N SER A 114 -8.80 10.39 3.87
CA SER A 114 -9.93 10.94 4.61
C SER A 114 -10.74 11.88 3.72
N ARG A 115 -12.00 12.03 4.03
CA ARG A 115 -12.88 12.98 3.33
C ARG A 115 -12.30 14.39 3.33
N SER A 116 -11.87 14.88 4.50
CA SER A 116 -11.29 16.21 4.65
C SER A 116 -10.07 16.43 3.78
N TYR A 117 -9.19 15.43 3.67
CA TYR A 117 -8.01 15.50 2.82
C TYR A 117 -8.38 15.46 1.33
N ALA A 118 -9.36 14.64 0.95
CA ALA A 118 -9.86 14.58 -0.43
C ALA A 118 -10.55 15.89 -0.86
N GLU A 119 -11.23 16.59 0.06
CA GLU A 119 -11.82 17.91 -0.17
C GLU A 119 -10.75 18.99 -0.34
N ASN A 120 -9.69 18.94 0.45
CA ASN A 120 -8.56 19.88 0.38
C ASN A 120 -7.33 19.28 1.10
N PRO A 121 -6.18 19.14 0.44
CA PRO A 121 -5.78 19.68 -0.86
C PRO A 121 -6.21 18.86 -2.08
N GLY A 122 -6.79 17.68 -1.90
CA GLY A 122 -7.08 16.70 -2.94
C GLY A 122 -6.04 15.59 -3.02
N ILE A 123 -6.29 14.58 -3.85
CA ILE A 123 -5.49 13.34 -3.87
C ILE A 123 -4.38 13.32 -4.92
N GLU A 124 -4.33 14.32 -5.81
CA GLU A 124 -3.43 14.35 -6.97
C GLU A 124 -1.96 14.15 -6.60
N SER A 125 -1.47 14.88 -5.59
CA SER A 125 -0.05 14.81 -5.21
C SER A 125 0.38 13.42 -4.75
N TYR A 126 -0.50 12.69 -4.04
CA TYR A 126 -0.22 11.32 -3.63
C TYR A 126 -0.28 10.34 -4.81
N VAL A 127 -1.29 10.46 -5.67
CA VAL A 127 -1.44 9.61 -6.86
C VAL A 127 -0.24 9.77 -7.78
N ASN A 128 0.18 11.01 -8.06
CA ASN A 128 1.39 11.30 -8.82
C ASN A 128 2.64 10.69 -8.19
N ARG A 129 2.77 10.76 -6.86
CA ARG A 129 3.87 10.15 -6.13
C ARG A 129 3.94 8.64 -6.35
N VAL A 130 2.83 7.94 -6.20
CA VAL A 130 2.74 6.48 -6.38
C VAL A 130 3.15 6.06 -7.78
N ASN A 131 2.78 6.83 -8.80
CA ASN A 131 3.06 6.50 -10.18
C ASN A 131 4.48 6.87 -10.64
N ASN A 132 5.11 7.84 -10.00
CA ASN A 132 6.42 8.36 -10.42
C ASN A 132 7.60 7.88 -9.58
N LEU A 133 7.38 7.30 -8.40
CA LEU A 133 8.45 6.84 -7.52
C LEU A 133 8.59 5.33 -7.51
N PHE A 134 9.85 4.87 -7.52
CA PHE A 134 10.17 3.46 -7.34
C PHE A 134 9.73 2.95 -5.97
N GLY A 135 9.26 1.70 -5.95
CA GLY A 135 8.91 1.01 -4.72
C GLY A 135 7.44 1.10 -4.32
N TYR A 136 6.62 1.81 -5.08
CA TYR A 136 5.17 1.78 -4.93
C TYR A 136 4.52 0.84 -5.94
N ARG A 137 3.36 0.30 -5.58
CA ARG A 137 2.52 -0.47 -6.48
C ARG A 137 1.47 0.46 -7.10
N SER A 138 1.55 0.72 -8.40
CA SER A 138 0.57 1.57 -9.09
C SER A 138 -0.83 0.95 -9.20
N ALA A 139 -0.92 -0.37 -9.07
CA ALA A 139 -2.20 -1.11 -9.09
C ALA A 139 -2.92 -1.16 -7.72
N LEU A 140 -2.50 -0.35 -6.71
CA LEU A 140 -3.23 -0.26 -5.46
C LEU A 140 -4.59 0.43 -5.67
N MET A 141 -5.62 -0.07 -4.99
CA MET A 141 -6.96 0.50 -5.05
C MET A 141 -7.03 1.78 -4.23
N ILE A 142 -7.76 2.76 -4.73
CA ILE A 142 -7.96 4.04 -4.04
C ILE A 142 -9.39 4.18 -3.56
N SER A 143 -9.58 4.77 -2.38
CA SER A 143 -10.89 5.07 -1.81
C SER A 143 -10.85 6.30 -0.91
N VAL A 144 -12.02 6.88 -0.65
CA VAL A 144 -12.19 7.95 0.34
C VAL A 144 -12.98 7.40 1.52
N SER A 145 -12.54 7.68 2.72
CA SER A 145 -13.20 7.27 3.96
C SER A 145 -14.11 8.37 4.51
N GLU A 146 -15.29 7.97 4.98
CA GLU A 146 -16.23 8.82 5.74
C GLU A 146 -15.62 9.34 7.05
N ILE A 147 -14.75 8.52 7.67
CA ILE A 147 -14.10 8.82 8.95
C ILE A 147 -12.59 9.05 8.75
N PRO A 148 -11.91 9.73 9.69
CA PRO A 148 -10.46 9.89 9.64
C PRO A 148 -9.74 8.56 9.46
N THR A 149 -8.68 8.54 8.66
CA THR A 149 -7.96 7.29 8.33
C THR A 149 -7.38 6.61 9.57
N ARG A 150 -6.93 7.38 10.56
CA ARG A 150 -6.49 6.86 11.86
C ARG A 150 -7.58 6.05 12.55
N GLN A 151 -8.81 6.56 12.56
CA GLN A 151 -9.96 5.88 13.17
C GLN A 151 -10.31 4.63 12.36
N LEU A 152 -10.31 4.73 11.04
CA LEU A 152 -10.59 3.61 10.15
C LEU A 152 -9.63 2.43 10.41
N PHE A 153 -8.32 2.68 10.39
CA PHE A 153 -7.32 1.64 10.60
C PHE A 153 -7.26 1.10 12.04
N SER A 154 -7.77 1.86 13.00
CA SER A 154 -7.90 1.38 14.39
C SER A 154 -9.17 0.56 14.63
N THR A 155 -10.00 0.35 13.62
CA THR A 155 -11.23 -0.44 13.75
C THR A 155 -10.92 -1.93 13.74
N ASP A 156 -11.50 -2.66 14.69
CA ASP A 156 -11.44 -4.12 14.71
C ASP A 156 -12.43 -4.68 13.68
N ILE A 157 -11.92 -5.08 12.52
CA ILE A 157 -12.73 -5.65 11.45
C ILE A 157 -12.82 -7.16 11.65
N LYS A 158 -14.05 -7.66 11.72
CA LYS A 158 -14.31 -9.10 11.87
C LYS A 158 -13.98 -9.83 10.56
N ASN A 159 -13.41 -11.02 10.74
CA ASN A 159 -13.14 -11.99 9.68
C ASN A 159 -12.09 -11.56 8.65
N ASP A 160 -11.28 -10.55 8.94
CA ASP A 160 -10.18 -10.18 8.07
C ASP A 160 -8.86 -10.00 8.83
N ILE A 161 -7.75 -10.07 8.10
CA ILE A 161 -6.41 -9.96 8.68
C ILE A 161 -5.98 -8.50 8.92
N SER A 162 -6.58 -7.58 8.17
CA SER A 162 -6.32 -6.15 8.26
C SER A 162 -7.45 -5.34 7.63
N VAL A 163 -7.55 -4.06 7.99
CA VAL A 163 -8.50 -3.13 7.39
C VAL A 163 -8.26 -2.98 5.89
N GLY A 164 -6.99 -2.92 5.47
CA GLY A 164 -6.64 -2.82 4.05
C GLY A 164 -7.04 -4.04 3.22
N HIS A 165 -6.94 -5.26 3.79
CA HIS A 165 -7.44 -6.47 3.13
C HIS A 165 -8.96 -6.45 3.04
N ALA A 166 -9.65 -6.10 4.14
CA ALA A 166 -11.10 -5.97 4.14
C ALA A 166 -11.61 -4.98 3.08
N ILE A 167 -10.88 -3.87 2.88
CA ILE A 167 -11.22 -2.90 1.83
C ILE A 167 -11.02 -3.52 0.44
N GLU A 168 -9.84 -4.11 0.17
CA GLU A 168 -9.58 -4.73 -1.14
C GLU A 168 -10.60 -5.81 -1.47
N ASP A 169 -10.85 -6.72 -0.54
CA ASP A 169 -11.77 -7.85 -0.74
C ASP A 169 -13.20 -7.39 -0.94
N THR A 170 -13.66 -6.39 -0.16
CA THR A 170 -15.00 -5.79 -0.35
C THR A 170 -15.14 -5.13 -1.71
N LEU A 171 -14.14 -4.31 -2.12
CA LEU A 171 -14.19 -3.63 -3.42
C LEU A 171 -14.14 -4.61 -4.57
N ARG A 172 -13.31 -5.64 -4.49
CA ARG A 172 -13.18 -6.68 -5.51
C ARG A 172 -14.46 -7.49 -5.64
N HIS A 173 -15.01 -7.98 -4.53
CA HIS A 173 -16.24 -8.74 -4.50
C HIS A 173 -17.41 -7.98 -5.14
N LEU A 174 -17.65 -6.75 -4.70
CA LEU A 174 -18.73 -5.91 -5.23
C LEU A 174 -18.53 -5.54 -6.73
N TYR A 175 -17.28 -5.42 -7.17
CA TYR A 175 -16.97 -5.22 -8.58
C TYR A 175 -17.28 -6.47 -9.42
N GLU A 176 -16.90 -7.65 -8.93
CA GLU A 176 -17.18 -8.92 -9.60
C GLU A 176 -18.71 -9.19 -9.71
N GLU A 177 -19.48 -8.73 -8.72
CA GLU A 177 -20.96 -8.74 -8.78
C GLU A 177 -21.55 -7.64 -9.70
N GLY A 178 -20.74 -6.76 -10.24
CA GLY A 178 -21.21 -5.63 -11.05
C GLY A 178 -21.91 -4.52 -10.27
N SER A 179 -21.79 -4.51 -8.94
CA SER A 179 -22.46 -3.55 -8.06
C SER A 179 -21.73 -2.23 -7.95
N ILE A 180 -20.40 -2.23 -8.11
CA ILE A 180 -19.56 -1.03 -8.05
C ILE A 180 -18.50 -1.01 -9.14
N VAL A 181 -17.89 0.15 -9.32
CA VAL A 181 -16.59 0.32 -9.98
C VAL A 181 -15.58 0.84 -8.98
N TYR A 182 -14.31 0.46 -9.11
CA TYR A 182 -13.22 1.05 -8.37
C TYR A 182 -12.13 1.51 -9.33
N LYS A 183 -11.20 2.30 -8.83
CA LYS A 183 -10.01 2.71 -9.57
C LYS A 183 -8.74 2.37 -8.81
N THR A 184 -7.73 2.03 -9.58
CA THR A 184 -6.36 1.94 -9.10
C THR A 184 -5.69 3.32 -9.15
N ALA A 185 -4.57 3.47 -8.46
CA ALA A 185 -3.78 4.71 -8.54
C ALA A 185 -3.30 5.00 -9.97
N TYR A 186 -3.05 3.96 -10.76
CA TYR A 186 -2.69 4.10 -12.17
C TYR A 186 -3.84 4.68 -13.01
N GLU A 187 -5.04 4.13 -12.86
CA GLU A 187 -6.24 4.60 -13.59
C GLU A 187 -6.62 6.03 -13.18
N ALA A 188 -6.57 6.33 -11.87
CA ALA A 188 -6.80 7.69 -11.39
C ALA A 188 -5.77 8.69 -11.93
N ASN A 189 -4.49 8.28 -12.03
CA ASN A 189 -3.47 9.13 -12.63
C ASN A 189 -3.78 9.45 -14.10
N SER A 190 -4.32 8.48 -14.84
CA SER A 190 -4.75 8.71 -16.23
C SER A 190 -5.87 9.74 -16.32
N ASP A 191 -6.86 9.68 -15.42
CA ASP A 191 -7.94 10.66 -15.34
C ASP A 191 -7.43 12.05 -14.95
N ILE A 192 -6.52 12.12 -13.97
CA ILE A 192 -5.87 13.37 -13.53
C ILE A 192 -5.14 14.06 -14.68
N LEU A 193 -4.45 13.30 -15.52
CA LEU A 193 -3.74 13.86 -16.67
C LEU A 193 -4.67 14.43 -17.75
N LEU A 194 -5.91 13.95 -17.81
CA LEU A 194 -6.93 14.45 -18.75
C LEU A 194 -7.53 15.79 -18.32
N LYS A 195 -7.30 16.25 -17.10
CA LYS A 195 -7.65 17.54 -16.48
C LYS A 195 -9.11 18.02 -16.56
N GLU A 196 -9.84 17.67 -17.61
CA GLU A 196 -11.21 18.11 -17.86
C GLU A 196 -12.27 17.07 -17.48
N VAL A 197 -11.82 15.90 -16.99
CA VAL A 197 -12.71 14.77 -16.69
C VAL A 197 -12.76 14.55 -15.20
N GLY A 198 -13.94 14.71 -14.61
CA GLY A 198 -14.20 14.23 -13.26
C GLY A 198 -14.22 12.69 -13.23
N TYR A 199 -13.84 12.10 -12.11
CA TYR A 199 -13.86 10.65 -11.93
C TYR A 199 -14.42 10.25 -10.56
N ALA A 200 -14.94 9.04 -10.46
CA ALA A 200 -15.52 8.52 -9.23
C ALA A 200 -14.60 7.47 -8.62
N ILE A 201 -14.45 7.54 -7.31
CA ILE A 201 -13.77 6.50 -6.50
C ILE A 201 -14.68 6.06 -5.36
N PRO A 202 -14.55 4.82 -4.85
CA PRO A 202 -15.40 4.33 -3.79
C PRO A 202 -15.33 5.20 -2.54
N TYR A 203 -16.49 5.53 -1.97
CA TYR A 203 -16.64 6.19 -0.69
C TYR A 203 -17.02 5.14 0.34
N ILE A 204 -16.15 4.91 1.33
CA ILE A 204 -16.25 3.80 2.26
C ILE A 204 -16.50 4.26 3.69
N GLY A 205 -17.10 3.39 4.45
CA GLY A 205 -17.30 3.56 5.90
C GLY A 205 -17.31 2.22 6.60
N VAL A 206 -17.46 2.24 7.93
CA VAL A 206 -17.58 1.04 8.75
C VAL A 206 -19.04 0.88 9.18
N ARG A 207 -19.60 -0.29 8.95
CA ARG A 207 -20.96 -0.67 9.36
C ARG A 207 -20.94 -2.08 9.94
N ASN A 208 -21.41 -2.23 11.17
CA ASN A 208 -21.45 -3.53 11.85
C ASN A 208 -20.10 -4.27 11.87
N ASP A 209 -19.03 -3.55 12.20
CA ASP A 209 -17.64 -4.04 12.23
C ASP A 209 -17.13 -4.61 10.87
N SER A 210 -17.69 -4.09 9.79
CA SER A 210 -17.28 -4.48 8.42
C SER A 210 -17.13 -3.24 7.54
N ILE A 211 -16.24 -3.34 6.55
CA ILE A 211 -16.10 -2.30 5.52
C ILE A 211 -17.36 -2.30 4.64
N SER A 212 -17.85 -1.12 4.36
CA SER A 212 -19.03 -0.94 3.49
C SER A 212 -18.76 0.18 2.48
N VAL A 213 -19.10 -0.06 1.22
CA VAL A 213 -19.18 1.00 0.21
C VAL A 213 -20.51 1.72 0.38
N ILE A 214 -20.44 2.99 0.73
CA ILE A 214 -21.63 3.82 1.02
C ILE A 214 -21.99 4.78 -0.10
N GLY A 215 -21.18 4.81 -1.15
CA GLY A 215 -21.37 5.63 -2.33
C GLY A 215 -20.09 5.87 -3.09
N TYR A 216 -20.03 7.00 -3.77
CA TYR A 216 -18.87 7.45 -4.53
C TYR A 216 -18.44 8.85 -4.12
N ALA A 217 -17.15 9.05 -4.01
CA ALA A 217 -16.50 10.34 -3.99
C ALA A 217 -16.29 10.78 -5.44
N ILE A 218 -16.95 11.86 -5.83
CA ILE A 218 -16.81 12.42 -7.19
C ILE A 218 -15.68 13.44 -7.17
N MET A 219 -14.57 13.06 -7.77
CA MET A 219 -13.38 13.90 -7.85
C MET A 219 -13.51 14.85 -9.03
N GLY A 220 -13.50 16.13 -8.76
CA GLY A 220 -13.58 17.18 -9.76
C GLY A 220 -12.20 17.68 -10.21
N GLU A 221 -12.16 18.94 -10.60
CA GLU A 221 -10.92 19.64 -10.99
C GLU A 221 -9.88 19.58 -9.85
N ASN A 222 -8.62 19.39 -10.23
CA ASN A 222 -7.49 19.20 -9.30
C ASN A 222 -7.65 17.99 -8.34
N SER A 223 -8.44 17.00 -8.72
CA SER A 223 -8.68 15.78 -7.95
C SER A 223 -9.13 16.05 -6.50
N LYS A 224 -10.02 17.01 -6.36
CA LYS A 224 -10.73 17.35 -5.12
C LYS A 224 -12.13 16.77 -5.13
N LEU A 225 -12.59 16.36 -3.93
CA LEU A 225 -13.94 15.90 -3.67
C LEU A 225 -14.92 17.10 -3.72
#